data_a916d53d175779a3d8b8d9af5a3a087f
#
_entry.id   a916d53d175779a3d8b8d9af5a3a087f
#
_cell.length_a   1.000
_cell.length_b   1.000
_cell.length_c   1.000
_cell.angle_alpha   90.00
_cell.angle_beta   90.00
_cell.angle_gamma   90.00
#
_symmetry.space_group_name_H-M   'P 1'
#
loop_
_entity.id
_entity.type
_entity.pdbx_description
1 polymer ?
#
loop_
_entity_poly.entity_id
_entity_poly.type
_entity_poly.pdbx_seq_one_letter_code
_entity_poly.pdbx_strand_id
1 'polypeptide(L)'
;MKLQEIMTGGLVEMAYLGHGRCACPYLPGREMRLLYLDGIWVEHIYDKLLDAGFRRSGTHVYRPDCLSCNECKVIRVPIDTFRKTKEQRRVWNQGIKVFTTRVAPAEYSNEKRDLQRLYLAHQHDQPEYELPDEDSYRRFLVDTCLGERTRELQLWTNGQLVGLGIIDELPNALSTVNFF
;
A
#
# COMPACT_ATOMS: atom_id res chain seq x y z
N MET A 1 1.47 -11.16 -18.48
CA MET A 1 2.61 -11.97 -18.06
C MET A 1 2.08 -13.04 -17.10
N LYS A 2 2.29 -14.32 -17.39
CA LYS A 2 1.80 -15.40 -16.52
C LYS A 2 2.74 -15.55 -15.31
N LEU A 3 2.21 -15.96 -14.16
CA LEU A 3 3.02 -16.17 -12.94
C LEU A 3 4.23 -17.08 -13.22
N GLN A 4 4.04 -18.11 -14.06
CA GLN A 4 5.10 -19.01 -14.49
C GLN A 4 6.28 -18.33 -15.21
N GLU A 5 6.05 -17.24 -15.94
CA GLU A 5 7.11 -16.48 -16.63
C GLU A 5 7.93 -15.61 -15.68
N ILE A 6 7.34 -15.18 -14.57
CA ILE A 6 8.03 -14.48 -13.49
C ILE A 6 8.89 -15.48 -12.70
N MET A 7 8.42 -16.72 -12.61
CA MET A 7 8.99 -17.80 -11.80
C MET A 7 10.17 -18.54 -12.47
N THR A 8 10.35 -18.45 -13.77
CA THR A 8 11.41 -19.15 -14.52
C THR A 8 12.83 -18.60 -14.30
N GLY A 9 12.99 -17.57 -13.47
CA GLY A 9 14.31 -17.00 -13.11
C GLY A 9 15.05 -17.69 -11.96
N GLY A 10 14.64 -18.88 -11.51
CA GLY A 10 15.39 -19.67 -10.51
C GLY A 10 15.28 -19.23 -9.04
N LEU A 11 14.68 -18.05 -8.77
CA LEU A 11 14.58 -17.48 -7.42
C LEU A 11 13.22 -17.78 -6.72
N VAL A 12 12.26 -18.33 -7.42
CA VAL A 12 10.89 -18.46 -6.92
C VAL A 12 10.54 -19.88 -6.44
N GLU A 13 11.41 -20.87 -6.59
CA GLU A 13 11.21 -22.18 -5.98
C GLU A 13 11.16 -22.14 -4.45
N MET A 14 11.57 -21.03 -3.84
CA MET A 14 11.60 -20.84 -2.37
C MET A 14 10.50 -19.88 -1.84
N ALA A 15 9.71 -19.25 -2.70
CA ALA A 15 8.63 -18.39 -2.23
C ALA A 15 7.41 -19.23 -1.82
N TYR A 16 7.01 -19.13 -0.55
CA TYR A 16 5.78 -19.77 -0.07
C TYR A 16 4.58 -19.16 -0.78
N LEU A 17 3.95 -19.95 -1.64
CA LEU A 17 2.72 -19.58 -2.33
C LEU A 17 1.53 -20.05 -1.50
N GLY A 18 0.80 -19.14 -0.87
CA GLY A 18 -0.39 -19.44 -0.08
C GLY A 18 -1.67 -18.86 -0.70
N HIS A 19 -2.80 -19.50 -0.42
CA HIS A 19 -4.11 -18.95 -0.72
C HIS A 19 -4.88 -18.70 0.57
N GLY A 20 -5.34 -17.45 0.76
CA GLY A 20 -6.27 -17.08 1.83
C GLY A 20 -7.67 -16.88 1.27
N ARG A 21 -8.70 -17.26 2.04
CA ARG A 21 -10.11 -17.04 1.71
C ARG A 21 -10.81 -16.32 2.86
N CYS A 22 -11.62 -15.33 2.53
CA CYS A 22 -12.47 -14.63 3.49
C CYS A 22 -13.69 -14.04 2.79
N ALA A 23 -14.63 -13.49 3.57
CA ALA A 23 -15.72 -12.70 3.00
C ALA A 23 -15.15 -11.49 2.24
N CYS A 24 -15.71 -11.20 1.07
CA CYS A 24 -15.27 -10.04 0.29
C CYS A 24 -15.67 -8.75 0.98
N PRO A 25 -14.74 -7.84 1.31
CA PRO A 25 -15.08 -6.59 1.99
C PRO A 25 -15.77 -5.57 1.07
N TYR A 26 -15.77 -5.79 -0.25
CA TYR A 26 -16.32 -4.86 -1.24
C TYR A 26 -17.66 -5.31 -1.82
N LEU A 27 -17.89 -6.60 -1.94
CA LEU A 27 -19.08 -7.18 -2.59
C LEU A 27 -19.80 -8.14 -1.62
N PRO A 28 -20.93 -7.73 -1.06
CA PRO A 28 -21.69 -8.57 -0.12
C PRO A 28 -22.01 -9.96 -0.70
N GLY A 29 -21.92 -10.98 0.15
CA GLY A 29 -22.25 -12.35 -0.21
C GLY A 29 -21.24 -13.06 -1.13
N ARG A 30 -20.09 -12.43 -1.42
CA ARG A 30 -19.00 -13.04 -2.20
C ARG A 30 -17.83 -13.46 -1.31
N GLU A 31 -17.11 -14.48 -1.76
CA GLU A 31 -15.83 -14.87 -1.18
C GLU A 31 -14.68 -14.18 -1.92
N MET A 32 -13.76 -13.60 -1.17
CA MET A 32 -12.47 -13.13 -1.67
C MET A 32 -11.43 -14.24 -1.52
N ARG A 33 -10.69 -14.49 -2.58
CA ARG A 33 -9.48 -15.32 -2.55
C ARG A 33 -8.27 -14.44 -2.86
N LEU A 34 -7.25 -14.56 -2.02
CA LEU A 34 -5.98 -13.86 -2.20
C LEU A 34 -4.87 -14.88 -2.45
N LEU A 35 -4.01 -14.56 -3.38
CA LEU A 35 -2.75 -15.24 -3.62
C LEU A 35 -1.65 -14.47 -2.91
N TYR A 36 -0.93 -15.12 -1.98
CA TYR A 36 0.13 -14.54 -1.19
C TYR A 36 1.49 -15.08 -1.60
N LEU A 37 2.48 -14.21 -1.55
CA LEU A 37 3.90 -14.54 -1.61
C LEU A 37 4.57 -14.06 -0.33
N ASP A 38 5.49 -14.86 0.22
CA ASP A 38 6.35 -14.39 1.31
C ASP A 38 7.30 -13.32 0.77
N GLY A 39 7.34 -12.18 1.46
CA GLY A 39 8.07 -11.00 1.02
C GLY A 39 9.60 -11.13 1.06
N ILE A 40 10.16 -12.07 1.85
CA ILE A 40 11.61 -12.18 2.05
C ILE A 40 12.39 -12.36 0.74
N TRP A 41 11.79 -13.06 -0.23
CA TRP A 41 12.44 -13.38 -1.52
C TRP A 41 11.97 -12.52 -2.68
N VAL A 42 10.98 -11.65 -2.48
CA VAL A 42 10.37 -10.90 -3.58
C VAL A 42 10.96 -9.50 -3.77
N GLU A 43 11.86 -9.07 -2.92
CA GLU A 43 12.49 -7.74 -3.01
C GLU A 43 13.06 -7.44 -4.40
N HIS A 44 13.75 -8.40 -4.99
CA HIS A 44 14.43 -8.26 -6.30
C HIS A 44 13.50 -8.34 -7.51
N ILE A 45 12.25 -8.81 -7.31
CA ILE A 45 11.27 -8.98 -8.38
C ILE A 45 9.98 -8.20 -8.12
N TYR A 46 9.96 -7.35 -7.12
CA TYR A 46 8.74 -6.65 -6.69
C TYR A 46 8.17 -5.74 -7.80
N ASP A 47 9.01 -5.11 -8.62
CA ASP A 47 8.62 -4.37 -9.80
C ASP A 47 7.81 -5.24 -10.80
N LYS A 48 8.29 -6.45 -11.07
CA LYS A 48 7.59 -7.42 -11.94
C LYS A 48 6.30 -7.94 -11.30
N LEU A 49 6.28 -8.08 -9.98
CA LEU A 49 5.08 -8.48 -9.25
C LEU A 49 4.01 -7.38 -9.30
N LEU A 50 4.38 -6.11 -9.20
CA LEU A 50 3.48 -4.99 -9.42
C LEU A 50 2.91 -5.02 -10.85
N ASP A 51 3.73 -5.35 -11.85
CA ASP A 51 3.29 -5.53 -13.24
C ASP A 51 2.27 -6.66 -13.38
N ALA A 52 2.36 -7.69 -12.55
CA ALA A 52 1.42 -8.79 -12.50
C ALA A 52 0.20 -8.52 -11.58
N GLY A 53 0.04 -7.29 -11.06
CA GLY A 53 -1.09 -6.87 -10.25
C GLY A 53 -0.99 -7.21 -8.76
N PHE A 54 0.19 -7.57 -8.29
CA PHE A 54 0.43 -7.74 -6.85
C PHE A 54 0.51 -6.40 -6.13
N ARG A 55 0.28 -6.43 -4.82
CA ARG A 55 0.42 -5.33 -3.87
C ARG A 55 1.09 -5.84 -2.61
N ARG A 56 1.57 -4.92 -1.77
CA ARG A 56 2.18 -5.22 -0.48
C ARG A 56 1.27 -4.81 0.67
N SER A 57 1.33 -5.58 1.75
CA SER A 57 0.80 -5.23 3.06
C SER A 57 1.77 -5.76 4.12
N GLY A 58 2.44 -4.87 4.84
CA GLY A 58 3.53 -5.27 5.72
C GLY A 58 4.63 -6.00 4.95
N THR A 59 5.00 -7.17 5.42
CA THR A 59 6.00 -8.04 4.77
C THR A 59 5.41 -8.96 3.69
N HIS A 60 4.09 -8.99 3.52
CA HIS A 60 3.44 -9.87 2.56
C HIS A 60 3.17 -9.17 1.24
N VAL A 61 3.33 -9.90 0.15
CA VAL A 61 2.95 -9.47 -1.20
C VAL A 61 1.79 -10.33 -1.66
N TYR A 62 0.73 -9.71 -2.16
CA TYR A 62 -0.51 -10.41 -2.50
C TYR A 62 -1.21 -9.81 -3.71
N ARG A 63 -2.09 -10.60 -4.30
CA ARG A 63 -3.08 -10.11 -5.27
C ARG A 63 -4.41 -10.85 -5.11
N PRO A 64 -5.54 -10.22 -5.50
CA PRO A 64 -6.81 -10.92 -5.66
C PRO A 64 -6.69 -12.01 -6.72
N ASP A 65 -7.23 -13.20 -6.41
CA ASP A 65 -7.26 -14.38 -7.28
C ASP A 65 -8.62 -15.10 -7.18
N CYS A 66 -9.69 -14.31 -7.18
CA CYS A 66 -11.06 -14.80 -7.03
C CYS A 66 -11.50 -15.60 -8.25
N LEU A 67 -12.09 -16.80 -8.05
CA LEU A 67 -12.45 -17.71 -9.12
C LEU A 67 -13.52 -17.16 -10.09
N SER A 68 -14.45 -16.35 -9.58
CA SER A 68 -15.61 -15.87 -10.34
C SER A 68 -15.74 -14.33 -10.32
N CYS A 69 -14.67 -13.59 -9.98
CA CYS A 69 -14.73 -12.15 -9.87
C CYS A 69 -13.40 -11.52 -10.32
N ASN A 70 -13.49 -10.42 -11.07
CA ASN A 70 -12.34 -9.66 -11.55
C ASN A 70 -12.56 -8.15 -11.38
N GLU A 71 -13.24 -7.74 -10.33
CA GLU A 71 -13.58 -6.33 -10.06
C GLU A 71 -12.42 -5.54 -9.43
N CYS A 72 -11.49 -6.21 -8.73
CA CYS A 72 -10.32 -5.56 -8.15
C CYS A 72 -9.32 -5.18 -9.23
N LYS A 73 -9.32 -3.92 -9.64
CA LYS A 73 -8.40 -3.38 -10.66
C LYS A 73 -7.28 -2.58 -9.99
N VAL A 74 -6.07 -2.78 -10.46
CA VAL A 74 -4.94 -1.90 -10.11
C VAL A 74 -4.91 -0.71 -11.07
N ILE A 75 -4.52 0.46 -10.57
CA ILE A 75 -4.40 1.69 -11.35
C ILE A 75 -2.93 2.02 -11.48
N ARG A 76 -2.52 2.40 -12.69
CA ARG A 76 -1.21 2.99 -12.98
C ARG A 76 -1.39 4.35 -13.63
N VAL A 77 -0.55 5.27 -13.23
CA VAL A 77 -0.51 6.61 -13.80
C VAL A 77 0.86 6.82 -14.46
N PRO A 78 0.96 6.79 -15.80
CA PRO A 78 2.18 7.15 -16.50
C PRO A 78 2.50 8.63 -16.26
N ILE A 79 3.55 8.93 -15.51
CA ILE A 79 3.86 10.31 -15.11
C ILE A 79 4.28 11.20 -16.28
N ASP A 80 4.93 10.64 -17.29
CA ASP A 80 5.40 11.38 -18.48
C ASP A 80 4.26 11.99 -19.30
N THR A 81 3.13 11.29 -19.33
CA THR A 81 1.94 11.72 -20.08
C THR A 81 0.84 12.28 -19.18
N PHE A 82 0.98 12.15 -17.86
CA PHE A 82 -0.01 12.65 -16.93
C PHE A 82 -0.17 14.16 -17.01
N ARG A 83 -1.41 14.61 -17.14
CA ARG A 83 -1.79 16.03 -17.11
C ARG A 83 -2.88 16.22 -16.08
N LYS A 84 -2.61 17.05 -15.08
CA LYS A 84 -3.61 17.39 -14.06
C LYS A 84 -4.86 17.99 -14.73
N THR A 85 -6.03 17.51 -14.38
CA THR A 85 -7.31 18.13 -14.73
C THR A 85 -7.42 19.52 -14.11
N LYS A 86 -8.42 20.28 -14.51
CA LYS A 86 -8.70 21.60 -13.90
C LYS A 86 -8.93 21.49 -12.39
N GLU A 87 -9.67 20.49 -11.98
CA GLU A 87 -9.98 20.24 -10.57
C GLU A 87 -8.73 19.81 -9.79
N GLN A 88 -7.93 18.88 -10.31
CA GLN A 88 -6.69 18.46 -9.69
C GLN A 88 -5.70 19.64 -9.54
N ARG A 89 -5.63 20.54 -10.52
CA ARG A 89 -4.81 21.76 -10.41
C ARG A 89 -5.32 22.69 -9.30
N ARG A 90 -6.65 22.84 -9.20
CA ARG A 90 -7.26 23.66 -8.15
C ARG A 90 -6.89 23.14 -6.77
N VAL A 91 -7.11 21.84 -6.52
CA VAL A 91 -6.80 21.17 -5.25
C VAL A 91 -5.31 21.26 -4.95
N TRP A 92 -4.46 20.96 -5.92
CA TRP A 92 -3.00 21.09 -5.79
C TRP A 92 -2.58 22.49 -5.35
N ASN A 93 -3.07 23.52 -6.06
CA ASN A 93 -2.71 24.91 -5.78
C ASN A 93 -3.23 25.42 -4.41
N GLN A 94 -4.28 24.82 -3.89
CA GLN A 94 -4.74 25.06 -2.53
C GLN A 94 -3.84 24.32 -1.52
N GLY A 95 -3.57 23.05 -1.78
CA GLY A 95 -2.78 22.20 -0.88
C GLY A 95 -1.37 22.73 -0.63
N ILE A 96 -0.65 23.15 -1.66
CA ILE A 96 0.74 23.67 -1.52
C ILE A 96 0.84 24.97 -0.72
N LYS A 97 -0.27 25.66 -0.47
CA LYS A 97 -0.32 26.86 0.38
C LYS A 97 -0.52 26.54 1.85
N VAL A 98 -1.04 25.37 2.15
CA VAL A 98 -1.45 24.95 3.50
C VAL A 98 -0.50 23.90 4.05
N PHE A 99 -0.04 22.99 3.20
CA PHE A 99 0.76 21.84 3.61
C PHE A 99 2.21 21.96 3.15
N THR A 100 3.11 21.56 4.04
CA THR A 100 4.47 21.17 3.68
C THR A 100 4.56 19.65 3.61
N THR A 101 5.36 19.13 2.67
CA THR A 101 5.56 17.71 2.49
C THR A 101 6.97 17.31 2.90
N ARG A 102 7.11 16.13 3.50
CA ARG A 102 8.41 15.53 3.83
C ARG A 102 8.38 14.06 3.40
N VAL A 103 9.52 13.57 2.89
CA VAL A 103 9.74 12.15 2.69
C VAL A 103 10.73 11.68 3.75
N ALA A 104 10.38 10.63 4.49
CA ALA A 104 11.15 10.10 5.61
C ALA A 104 11.18 8.56 5.57
N PRO A 105 12.09 7.91 6.29
CA PRO A 105 11.99 6.46 6.55
C PRO A 105 10.65 6.11 7.21
N ALA A 106 10.15 4.91 6.93
CA ALA A 106 8.95 4.40 7.61
C ALA A 106 9.30 4.02 9.05
N GLU A 107 8.79 4.78 10.01
CA GLU A 107 9.09 4.61 11.43
C GLU A 107 7.84 4.80 12.28
N TYR A 108 7.77 4.06 13.39
CA TYR A 108 6.71 4.23 14.37
C TYR A 108 6.86 5.51 15.19
N SER A 109 5.74 6.19 15.42
CA SER A 109 5.58 7.11 16.55
C SER A 109 4.14 7.10 17.05
N ASN A 110 3.93 7.50 18.31
CA ASN A 110 2.59 7.63 18.87
C ASN A 110 1.72 8.60 18.05
N GLU A 111 2.29 9.73 17.63
CA GLU A 111 1.61 10.73 16.79
C GLU A 111 1.07 10.11 15.50
N LYS A 112 1.87 9.30 14.82
CA LYS A 112 1.48 8.65 13.56
C LYS A 112 0.42 7.58 13.76
N ARG A 113 0.55 6.76 14.83
CA ARG A 113 -0.47 5.78 15.23
C ARG A 113 -1.79 6.48 15.55
N ASP A 114 -1.76 7.55 16.31
CA ASP A 114 -2.95 8.27 16.71
C ASP A 114 -3.63 8.93 15.52
N LEU A 115 -2.87 9.42 14.53
CA LEU A 115 -3.40 9.91 13.26
C LEU A 115 -4.11 8.78 12.49
N GLN A 116 -3.53 7.58 12.41
CA GLN A 116 -4.18 6.41 11.79
C GLN A 116 -5.46 6.01 12.53
N ARG A 117 -5.44 5.97 13.86
CA ARG A 117 -6.61 5.67 14.68
C ARG A 117 -7.74 6.67 14.41
N LEU A 118 -7.41 7.95 14.37
CA LEU A 118 -8.36 9.00 14.06
C LEU A 118 -8.99 8.81 12.67
N TYR A 119 -8.18 8.52 11.66
CA TYR A 119 -8.64 8.21 10.31
C TYR A 119 -9.57 7.00 10.28
N LEU A 120 -9.20 5.88 10.91
CA LEU A 120 -9.99 4.66 10.93
C LEU A 120 -11.32 4.85 11.65
N ALA A 121 -11.31 5.54 12.79
CA ALA A 121 -12.53 5.83 13.54
C ALA A 121 -13.51 6.70 12.75
N HIS A 122 -13.02 7.72 12.03
CA HIS A 122 -13.90 8.66 11.33
C HIS A 122 -14.25 8.28 9.90
N GLN A 123 -13.32 7.64 9.18
CA GLN A 123 -13.53 7.31 7.77
C GLN A 123 -14.11 5.91 7.57
N HIS A 124 -13.87 5.00 8.53
CA HIS A 124 -14.28 3.60 8.43
C HIS A 124 -15.22 3.18 9.57
N ASP A 125 -15.65 4.11 10.44
CA ASP A 125 -16.50 3.85 11.61
C ASP A 125 -15.97 2.69 12.48
N GLN A 126 -14.64 2.53 12.53
CA GLN A 126 -14.00 1.43 13.23
C GLN A 126 -14.08 1.65 14.74
N PRO A 127 -14.60 0.68 15.51
CA PRO A 127 -14.75 0.83 16.95
C PRO A 127 -13.38 0.84 17.65
N GLU A 128 -13.32 1.46 18.83
CA GLU A 128 -12.08 1.67 19.60
C GLU A 128 -11.26 0.39 19.83
N TYR A 129 -11.92 -0.73 20.09
CA TYR A 129 -11.26 -2.02 20.34
C TYR A 129 -10.62 -2.66 19.09
N GLU A 130 -10.95 -2.17 17.90
CA GLU A 130 -10.36 -2.60 16.61
C GLU A 130 -9.28 -1.65 16.12
N LEU A 131 -9.11 -0.48 16.78
CA LEU A 131 -8.10 0.48 16.36
C LEU A 131 -6.68 -0.04 16.66
N PRO A 132 -5.72 0.22 15.76
CA PRO A 132 -4.38 -0.36 15.87
C PRO A 132 -3.64 0.10 17.12
N ASP A 133 -3.03 -0.85 17.80
CA ASP A 133 -1.97 -0.64 18.77
C ASP A 133 -0.61 -0.44 18.08
N GLU A 134 0.48 -0.33 18.84
CA GLU A 134 1.82 -0.18 18.29
C GLU A 134 2.22 -1.36 17.40
N ASP A 135 1.98 -2.59 17.86
CA ASP A 135 2.39 -3.79 17.12
C ASP A 135 1.65 -3.92 15.80
N SER A 136 0.35 -3.62 15.79
CA SER A 136 -0.48 -3.63 14.58
C SER A 136 -0.07 -2.53 13.60
N TYR A 137 0.25 -1.32 14.11
CA TYR A 137 0.80 -0.24 13.31
C TYR A 137 2.11 -0.65 12.66
N ARG A 138 3.06 -1.19 13.44
CA ARG A 138 4.36 -1.62 12.93
C ARG A 138 4.22 -2.69 11.86
N ARG A 139 3.48 -3.76 12.13
CA ARG A 139 3.26 -4.85 11.16
C ARG A 139 2.65 -4.39 9.85
N PHE A 140 1.81 -3.37 9.87
CA PHE A 140 1.10 -2.92 8.67
C PHE A 140 1.85 -1.85 7.90
N LEU A 141 2.49 -0.89 8.57
CA LEU A 141 3.01 0.34 7.96
C LEU A 141 4.53 0.46 8.01
N VAL A 142 5.20 -0.16 8.99
CA VAL A 142 6.65 -0.04 9.18
C VAL A 142 7.38 -1.29 8.67
N ASP A 143 6.90 -2.47 9.05
CA ASP A 143 7.51 -3.72 8.62
C ASP A 143 7.36 -3.88 7.11
N THR A 144 8.43 -4.21 6.44
CA THR A 144 8.48 -4.26 4.98
C THR A 144 9.46 -5.32 4.50
N CYS A 145 9.17 -5.89 3.34
CA CYS A 145 10.12 -6.74 2.60
C CYS A 145 11.04 -5.94 1.68
N LEU A 146 10.96 -4.60 1.66
CA LEU A 146 11.69 -3.75 0.72
C LEU A 146 12.76 -2.89 1.38
N GLY A 147 12.97 -3.05 2.70
CA GLY A 147 13.98 -2.31 3.45
C GLY A 147 13.79 -0.78 3.33
N GLU A 148 14.88 -0.08 3.08
CA GLU A 148 14.92 1.38 2.99
C GLU A 148 14.13 1.97 1.79
N ARG A 149 13.65 1.12 0.87
CA ARG A 149 12.80 1.56 -0.24
C ARG A 149 11.36 1.87 0.19
N THR A 150 10.94 1.43 1.37
CA THR A 150 9.66 1.85 1.96
C THR A 150 9.86 3.17 2.69
N ARG A 151 9.11 4.18 2.27
CA ARG A 151 9.20 5.55 2.78
C ARG A 151 7.84 6.06 3.22
N GLU A 152 7.86 7.10 4.03
CA GLU A 152 6.69 7.89 4.39
C GLU A 152 6.65 9.18 3.58
N LEU A 153 5.49 9.49 3.01
CA LEU A 153 5.13 10.82 2.55
C LEU A 153 4.28 11.48 3.61
N GLN A 154 4.83 12.46 4.29
CA GLN A 154 4.19 13.17 5.40
C GLN A 154 3.65 14.52 4.94
N LEU A 155 2.43 14.85 5.36
CA LEU A 155 1.83 16.18 5.20
C LEU A 155 1.78 16.89 6.55
N TRP A 156 2.31 18.10 6.58
CA TRP A 156 2.40 18.93 7.77
C TRP A 156 1.71 20.27 7.56
N THR A 157 1.02 20.76 8.58
CA THR A 157 0.49 22.12 8.66
C THR A 157 0.66 22.67 10.07
N ASN A 158 1.13 23.92 10.20
CA ASN A 158 1.36 24.57 11.51
C ASN A 158 2.18 23.71 12.50
N GLY A 159 3.14 22.95 11.99
CA GLY A 159 3.97 22.05 12.81
C GLY A 159 3.30 20.75 13.26
N GLN A 160 2.08 20.46 12.83
CA GLN A 160 1.36 19.23 13.11
C GLN A 160 1.38 18.29 11.89
N LEU A 161 1.55 17.01 12.13
CA LEU A 161 1.36 15.94 11.13
C LEU A 161 -0.14 15.73 10.92
N VAL A 162 -0.61 15.90 9.68
CA VAL A 162 -2.04 15.83 9.36
C VAL A 162 -2.37 14.84 8.23
N GLY A 163 -1.36 14.21 7.67
CA GLY A 163 -1.54 13.15 6.68
C GLY A 163 -0.25 12.36 6.50
N LEU A 164 -0.38 11.08 6.28
CA LEU A 164 0.73 10.17 6.10
C LEU A 164 0.42 9.14 5.03
N GLY A 165 1.32 9.00 4.06
CA GLY A 165 1.27 7.96 3.03
C GLY A 165 2.47 7.04 3.15
N ILE A 166 2.27 5.75 2.99
CA ILE A 166 3.35 4.78 2.81
C ILE A 166 3.54 4.56 1.32
N ILE A 167 4.76 4.74 0.88
CA ILE A 167 5.17 4.60 -0.51
C ILE A 167 6.38 3.65 -0.62
N ASP A 168 6.41 2.87 -1.67
CA ASP A 168 7.56 2.04 -2.02
C ASP A 168 8.27 2.66 -3.23
N GLU A 169 9.55 2.96 -3.07
CA GLU A 169 10.41 3.51 -4.13
C GLU A 169 10.97 2.36 -4.97
N LEU A 170 10.72 2.40 -6.27
CA LEU A 170 11.20 1.43 -7.24
C LEU A 170 12.04 2.15 -8.29
N PRO A 171 12.91 1.47 -9.04
CA PRO A 171 13.77 2.10 -10.02
C PRO A 171 13.05 2.99 -11.03
N ASN A 172 11.83 2.61 -11.43
CA ASN A 172 11.06 3.31 -12.45
C ASN A 172 9.62 3.62 -12.03
N ALA A 173 9.28 3.48 -10.75
CA ALA A 173 7.92 3.69 -10.26
C ALA A 173 7.88 4.04 -8.78
N LEU A 174 6.77 4.63 -8.36
CA LEU A 174 6.36 4.70 -6.95
C LEU A 174 5.10 3.86 -6.78
N SER A 175 5.07 3.00 -5.78
CA SER A 175 3.86 2.28 -5.38
C SER A 175 3.29 2.91 -4.11
N THR A 176 2.04 3.35 -4.17
CA THR A 176 1.33 3.82 -2.98
C THR A 176 0.72 2.64 -2.26
N VAL A 177 1.09 2.43 -1.00
CA VAL A 177 0.63 1.31 -0.17
C VAL A 177 -0.59 1.72 0.64
N ASN A 178 -0.51 2.84 1.32
CA ASN A 178 -1.58 3.40 2.14
C ASN A 178 -1.47 4.93 2.21
N PHE A 179 -2.59 5.60 2.55
CA PHE A 179 -2.62 7.03 2.87
C PHE A 179 -3.78 7.34 3.82
N PHE A 180 -3.51 8.07 4.89
CA PHE A 180 -4.49 8.51 5.89
C PHE A 180 -4.14 9.89 6.46
#